data_13349d899406e51a5c08a6517b54dad1
#
_entry.id   13349d899406e51a5c08a6517b54dad1
#
_cell.length_a   1.000
_cell.length_b   1.000
_cell.length_c   1.000
_cell.angle_alpha   90.00
_cell.angle_beta   90.00
_cell.angle_gamma   90.00
#
_symmetry.space_group_name_H-M   'P 1'
#
loop_
_entity.id
_entity.type
_entity.pdbx_description
1 polymer ?
#
loop_
_entity_poly.entity_id
_entity_poly.type
_entity_poly.pdbx_seq_one_letter_code
_entity_poly.pdbx_strand_id
1 'polypeptide(L)'
;MNPTPNLRLSRPLTARAVARSAKSIEEFGLNLRDWFHELQRFSTRAQLAAAVKVRPPSLAKKVPTGQIADAFLAAQVEFLCRRAGLRPPHWTRDSSYVLDEPWFSVPGRHSRAHLLLETPDEFRNRNVFTTSEVQVAIRPGRPCVSRSVKLAKARLRQKRYRQRLASSC
;
A
#
# COMPACT_ATOMS: atom_id res chain seq x y z
N MET A 1 -32.20 -15.46 30.88
CA MET A 1 -31.12 -14.52 30.53
C MET A 1 -30.40 -15.08 29.32
N ASN A 2 -30.69 -14.55 28.13
CA ASN A 2 -30.01 -14.97 26.91
C ASN A 2 -28.62 -14.26 26.88
N PRO A 3 -27.53 -14.98 26.67
CA PRO A 3 -26.24 -14.35 26.50
C PRO A 3 -26.27 -13.54 25.20
N THR A 4 -26.07 -12.22 25.33
CA THR A 4 -25.81 -11.34 24.18
C THR A 4 -24.72 -11.94 23.33
N PRO A 5 -24.93 -12.17 22.01
CA PRO A 5 -23.90 -12.68 21.16
C PRO A 5 -22.77 -11.65 21.14
N ASN A 6 -21.60 -12.07 21.60
CA ASN A 6 -20.35 -11.32 21.49
C ASN A 6 -20.07 -11.16 19.99
N LEU A 7 -20.61 -10.13 19.38
CA LEU A 7 -20.24 -9.67 18.05
C LEU A 7 -18.77 -9.20 18.13
N ARG A 8 -17.85 -10.13 18.08
CA ARG A 8 -16.47 -9.83 17.71
C ARG A 8 -16.56 -9.30 16.29
N LEU A 9 -16.63 -7.99 16.14
CA LEU A 9 -16.43 -7.31 14.87
C LEU A 9 -15.05 -7.74 14.36
N SER A 10 -15.03 -8.74 13.48
CA SER A 10 -13.81 -9.24 12.86
C SER A 10 -13.30 -8.12 11.95
N ARG A 11 -12.20 -7.48 12.36
CA ARG A 11 -11.55 -6.46 11.55
C ARG A 11 -11.14 -7.03 10.20
N PRO A 12 -11.26 -6.28 9.11
CA PRO A 12 -10.85 -6.74 7.80
C PRO A 12 -9.33 -6.95 7.76
N LEU A 13 -8.89 -8.13 7.34
CA LEU A 13 -7.47 -8.48 7.22
C LEU A 13 -6.93 -8.29 5.80
N THR A 14 -7.80 -8.04 4.82
CA THR A 14 -7.43 -7.94 3.40
C THR A 14 -8.13 -6.77 2.72
N ALA A 15 -7.51 -6.22 1.67
CA ALA A 15 -8.13 -5.19 0.82
C ALA A 15 -9.50 -5.63 0.28
N ARG A 16 -9.65 -6.92 -0.07
CA ARG A 16 -10.94 -7.48 -0.49
C ARG A 16 -11.98 -7.42 0.62
N ALA A 17 -11.62 -7.71 1.87
CA ALA A 17 -12.55 -7.69 2.99
C ALA A 17 -13.03 -6.26 3.28
N VAL A 18 -12.17 -5.25 3.15
CA VAL A 18 -12.53 -3.83 3.31
C VAL A 18 -13.68 -3.44 2.40
N ALA A 19 -13.58 -3.75 1.09
CA ALA A 19 -14.63 -3.41 0.14
C ALA A 19 -15.85 -4.35 0.20
N ARG A 20 -15.65 -5.63 0.55
CA ARG A 20 -16.74 -6.61 0.57
C ARG A 20 -17.77 -6.33 1.65
N SER A 21 -17.31 -5.94 2.82
CA SER A 21 -18.17 -5.69 4.00
C SER A 21 -18.78 -4.30 4.02
N ALA A 22 -18.31 -3.36 3.18
CA ALA A 22 -18.83 -2.01 3.12
C ALA A 22 -20.18 -1.96 2.38
N LYS A 23 -21.18 -1.32 3.02
CA LYS A 23 -22.51 -1.03 2.47
C LYS A 23 -22.71 0.46 2.23
N SER A 24 -21.83 1.31 2.78
CA SER A 24 -21.79 2.75 2.58
C SER A 24 -20.33 3.26 2.53
N ILE A 25 -20.14 4.53 2.17
CA ILE A 25 -18.81 5.17 2.18
C ILE A 25 -18.26 5.30 3.59
N GLU A 26 -19.10 5.57 4.56
CA GLU A 26 -18.73 5.65 5.97
C GLU A 26 -18.23 4.29 6.48
N GLU A 27 -18.95 3.21 6.17
CA GLU A 27 -18.52 1.86 6.51
C GLU A 27 -17.21 1.48 5.80
N PHE A 28 -17.02 1.90 4.55
CA PHE A 28 -15.76 1.72 3.86
C PHE A 28 -14.63 2.43 4.61
N GLY A 29 -14.83 3.68 5.03
CA GLY A 29 -13.86 4.45 5.80
C GLY A 29 -13.48 3.78 7.12
N LEU A 30 -14.48 3.27 7.86
CA LEU A 30 -14.27 2.51 9.09
C LEU A 30 -13.48 1.22 8.86
N ASN A 31 -13.88 0.44 7.86
CA ASN A 31 -13.20 -0.79 7.49
C ASN A 31 -11.75 -0.54 7.05
N LEU A 32 -11.51 0.54 6.32
CA LEU A 32 -10.19 0.95 5.86
C LEU A 32 -9.30 1.29 7.05
N ARG A 33 -9.80 2.08 8.01
CA ARG A 33 -9.09 2.43 9.25
C ARG A 33 -8.74 1.19 10.06
N ASP A 34 -9.70 0.27 10.22
CA ASP A 34 -9.48 -0.97 10.95
C ASP A 34 -8.45 -1.86 10.25
N TRP A 35 -8.48 -1.91 8.92
CA TRP A 35 -7.46 -2.61 8.14
C TRP A 35 -6.07 -1.97 8.33
N PHE A 36 -5.97 -0.66 8.38
CA PHE A 36 -4.70 0.02 8.64
C PHE A 36 -4.12 -0.35 10.01
N HIS A 37 -4.94 -0.49 11.04
CA HIS A 37 -4.49 -1.00 12.33
C HIS A 37 -3.96 -2.44 12.26
N GLU A 38 -4.59 -3.29 11.48
CA GLU A 38 -4.10 -4.66 11.28
C GLU A 38 -2.80 -4.70 10.44
N LEU A 39 -2.65 -3.83 9.45
CA LEU A 39 -1.42 -3.73 8.66
C LEU A 39 -0.18 -3.36 9.51
N GLN A 40 -0.36 -2.59 10.58
CA GLN A 40 0.74 -2.26 11.50
C GLN A 40 1.30 -3.49 12.23
N ARG A 41 0.53 -4.57 12.32
CA ARG A 41 0.94 -5.83 12.91
C ARG A 41 1.67 -6.74 11.93
N PHE A 42 1.66 -6.43 10.64
CA PHE A 42 2.35 -7.23 9.64
C PHE A 42 3.86 -7.04 9.76
N SER A 43 4.55 -8.13 9.99
CA SER A 43 6.02 -8.16 10.12
C SER A 43 6.72 -8.64 8.84
N THR A 44 5.98 -9.29 7.93
CA THR A 44 6.56 -9.90 6.74
C THR A 44 5.90 -9.41 5.44
N ARG A 45 6.69 -9.38 4.37
CA ARG A 45 6.20 -9.06 3.02
C ARG A 45 5.17 -10.06 2.53
N ALA A 46 5.28 -11.32 2.93
CA ALA A 46 4.35 -12.37 2.55
C ALA A 46 2.95 -12.10 3.11
N GLN A 47 2.84 -11.61 4.35
CA GLN A 47 1.56 -11.21 4.94
C GLN A 47 0.92 -10.07 4.16
N LEU A 48 1.68 -9.03 3.81
CA LEU A 48 1.16 -7.93 3.01
C LEU A 48 0.75 -8.39 1.61
N ALA A 49 1.59 -9.20 0.94
CA ALA A 49 1.28 -9.72 -0.38
C ALA A 49 -0.02 -10.55 -0.37
N ALA A 50 -0.22 -11.40 0.63
CA ALA A 50 -1.46 -12.17 0.79
C ALA A 50 -2.68 -11.27 1.03
N ALA A 51 -2.54 -10.23 1.85
CA ALA A 51 -3.62 -9.31 2.20
C ALA A 51 -4.12 -8.47 1.00
N VAL A 52 -3.27 -8.23 -0.01
CA VAL A 52 -3.61 -7.38 -1.16
C VAL A 52 -3.78 -8.16 -2.47
N LYS A 53 -3.48 -9.46 -2.49
CA LYS A 53 -3.45 -10.30 -3.71
C LYS A 53 -4.77 -10.31 -4.47
N VAL A 54 -5.87 -10.43 -3.75
CA VAL A 54 -7.18 -10.66 -4.36
C VAL A 54 -7.88 -9.34 -4.67
N ARG A 55 -8.37 -9.20 -5.91
CA ARG A 55 -9.12 -8.03 -6.36
C ARG A 55 -10.35 -7.80 -5.45
N PRO A 56 -10.56 -6.59 -4.92
CA PRO A 56 -11.76 -6.23 -4.20
C PRO A 56 -12.99 -6.20 -5.12
N PRO A 57 -14.21 -6.44 -4.61
CA PRO A 57 -15.42 -6.14 -5.36
C PRO A 57 -15.55 -4.63 -5.54
N SER A 58 -16.07 -4.20 -6.70
CA SER A 58 -16.27 -2.77 -6.97
C SER A 58 -17.38 -2.20 -6.08
N LEU A 59 -17.09 -1.07 -5.45
CA LEU A 59 -18.04 -0.27 -4.69
C LEU A 59 -18.82 0.69 -5.58
N ALA A 60 -18.27 1.10 -6.74
CA ALA A 60 -18.95 1.96 -7.70
C ALA A 60 -20.32 1.42 -8.13
N LYS A 61 -20.51 0.08 -8.13
CA LYS A 61 -21.76 -0.59 -8.46
C LYS A 61 -22.76 -0.70 -7.30
N LYS A 62 -22.32 -0.37 -6.08
CA LYS A 62 -23.12 -0.63 -4.86
C LYS A 62 -23.46 0.64 -4.10
N VAL A 63 -22.58 1.62 -4.15
CA VAL A 63 -22.63 2.79 -3.26
C VAL A 63 -22.46 4.06 -4.09
N PRO A 64 -23.25 5.12 -3.86
CA PRO A 64 -22.98 6.44 -4.43
C PRO A 64 -21.53 6.86 -4.09
N THR A 65 -20.82 7.46 -5.05
CA THR A 65 -19.40 7.82 -4.91
C THR A 65 -18.43 6.65 -4.65
N GLY A 66 -18.88 5.40 -4.76
CA GLY A 66 -18.07 4.20 -4.56
C GLY A 66 -16.86 4.11 -5.50
N GLN A 67 -16.91 4.79 -6.64
CA GLN A 67 -15.77 4.92 -7.56
C GLN A 67 -14.56 5.59 -6.89
N ILE A 68 -14.79 6.59 -6.03
CA ILE A 68 -13.72 7.24 -5.26
C ILE A 68 -13.07 6.25 -4.29
N ALA A 69 -13.89 5.43 -3.60
CA ALA A 69 -13.39 4.40 -2.69
C ALA A 69 -12.60 3.31 -3.42
N ASP A 70 -13.05 2.91 -4.60
CA ASP A 70 -12.36 1.93 -5.44
C ASP A 70 -10.99 2.46 -5.89
N ALA A 71 -10.93 3.71 -6.39
CA ALA A 71 -9.71 4.39 -6.81
C ALA A 71 -8.74 4.57 -5.63
N PHE A 72 -9.26 5.01 -4.48
CA PHE A 72 -8.48 5.19 -3.25
C PHE A 72 -7.87 3.87 -2.79
N LEU A 73 -8.66 2.79 -2.72
CA LEU A 73 -8.18 1.48 -2.27
C LEU A 73 -7.09 0.91 -3.19
N ALA A 74 -7.26 1.08 -4.51
CA ALA A 74 -6.24 0.66 -5.48
C ALA A 74 -4.94 1.46 -5.33
N ALA A 75 -5.03 2.78 -5.16
CA ALA A 75 -3.89 3.65 -4.88
C ALA A 75 -3.17 3.24 -3.59
N GLN A 76 -3.93 3.02 -2.52
CA GLN A 76 -3.41 2.62 -1.22
C GLN A 76 -2.65 1.29 -1.28
N VAL A 77 -3.19 0.29 -1.97
CA VAL A 77 -2.54 -1.00 -2.14
C VAL A 77 -1.23 -0.86 -2.93
N GLU A 78 -1.23 -0.09 -4.00
CA GLU A 78 -0.01 0.16 -4.78
C GLU A 78 1.06 0.88 -3.94
N PHE A 79 0.68 1.91 -3.20
CA PHE A 79 1.53 2.65 -2.30
C PHE A 79 2.17 1.74 -1.23
N LEU A 80 1.36 0.90 -0.56
CA LEU A 80 1.84 -0.06 0.44
C LEU A 80 2.84 -1.06 -0.15
N CYS A 81 2.54 -1.60 -1.34
CA CYS A 81 3.41 -2.54 -2.03
C CYS A 81 4.76 -1.89 -2.37
N ARG A 82 4.76 -0.68 -2.93
CA ARG A 82 6.00 0.04 -3.25
C ARG A 82 6.83 0.32 -2.01
N ARG A 83 6.22 0.79 -0.94
CA ARG A 83 6.88 1.02 0.35
C ARG A 83 7.51 -0.25 0.91
N ALA A 84 6.86 -1.39 0.77
CA ALA A 84 7.37 -2.69 1.21
C ALA A 84 8.38 -3.32 0.22
N GLY A 85 8.65 -2.70 -0.93
CA GLY A 85 9.49 -3.26 -1.99
C GLY A 85 8.86 -4.50 -2.64
N LEU A 86 7.53 -4.54 -2.73
CA LEU A 86 6.74 -5.56 -3.41
C LEU A 86 6.24 -5.04 -4.77
N ARG A 87 6.05 -5.97 -5.72
CA ARG A 87 5.34 -5.66 -6.95
C ARG A 87 3.85 -5.55 -6.66
N PRO A 88 3.18 -4.44 -7.03
CA PRO A 88 1.73 -4.31 -6.85
C PRO A 88 0.97 -5.39 -7.63
N PRO A 89 -0.17 -5.86 -7.11
CA PRO A 89 -1.03 -6.81 -7.81
C PRO A 89 -1.52 -6.25 -9.14
N HIS A 90 -1.71 -7.10 -10.14
CA HIS A 90 -2.10 -6.67 -11.48
C HIS A 90 -3.41 -5.88 -11.50
N TRP A 91 -4.37 -6.25 -10.65
CA TRP A 91 -5.67 -5.59 -10.58
C TRP A 91 -5.60 -4.10 -10.25
N THR A 92 -4.57 -3.61 -9.54
CA THR A 92 -4.44 -2.19 -9.22
C THR A 92 -4.21 -1.30 -10.45
N ARG A 93 -3.82 -1.89 -11.58
CA ARG A 93 -3.54 -1.18 -12.84
C ARG A 93 -4.75 -1.06 -13.77
N ASP A 94 -5.89 -1.55 -13.36
CA ASP A 94 -7.11 -1.46 -14.14
C ASP A 94 -7.55 0.01 -14.25
N SER A 95 -7.88 0.45 -15.46
CA SER A 95 -8.31 1.82 -15.76
C SER A 95 -9.59 2.22 -15.02
N SER A 96 -10.42 1.25 -14.62
CA SER A 96 -11.62 1.51 -13.83
C SER A 96 -11.34 2.12 -12.45
N TYR A 97 -10.08 2.11 -12.00
CA TYR A 97 -9.64 2.75 -10.75
C TYR A 97 -9.06 4.16 -10.94
N VAL A 98 -9.21 4.74 -12.12
CA VAL A 98 -8.87 6.14 -12.41
C VAL A 98 -10.15 6.95 -12.45
N LEU A 99 -10.19 8.05 -11.71
CA LEU A 99 -11.33 8.98 -11.72
C LEU A 99 -11.23 9.90 -12.93
N ASP A 100 -12.37 10.19 -13.53
CA ASP A 100 -12.45 11.16 -14.64
C ASP A 100 -12.15 12.58 -14.15
N GLU A 101 -12.60 12.91 -12.93
CA GLU A 101 -12.37 14.22 -12.31
C GLU A 101 -11.52 14.11 -11.04
N PRO A 102 -10.67 15.12 -10.75
CA PRO A 102 -9.87 15.15 -9.54
C PRO A 102 -10.73 15.20 -8.27
N TRP A 103 -10.51 14.27 -7.36
CA TRP A 103 -11.11 14.28 -6.04
C TRP A 103 -10.11 14.66 -4.96
N PHE A 104 -10.52 15.53 -4.05
CA PHE A 104 -9.70 16.01 -2.93
C PHE A 104 -10.30 15.60 -1.60
N SER A 105 -9.51 14.99 -0.73
CA SER A 105 -9.94 14.53 0.59
C SER A 105 -10.27 15.66 1.56
N VAL A 106 -9.79 16.88 1.30
CA VAL A 106 -10.03 18.05 2.14
C VAL A 106 -10.58 19.19 1.29
N PRO A 107 -11.66 19.87 1.72
CA PRO A 107 -12.20 21.02 1.02
C PRO A 107 -11.30 22.27 1.21
N GLY A 108 -11.38 23.23 0.27
CA GLY A 108 -10.71 24.51 0.35
C GLY A 108 -9.49 24.67 -0.55
N ARG A 109 -9.29 25.89 -1.08
CA ARG A 109 -8.24 26.17 -2.09
C ARG A 109 -6.82 25.94 -1.55
N HIS A 110 -6.52 26.43 -0.35
CA HIS A 110 -5.18 26.28 0.25
C HIS A 110 -4.84 24.82 0.51
N SER A 111 -5.81 24.04 1.04
CA SER A 111 -5.64 22.62 1.28
C SER A 111 -5.43 21.85 -0.03
N ARG A 112 -6.13 22.23 -1.12
CA ARG A 112 -5.94 21.60 -2.44
C ARG A 112 -4.54 21.84 -2.99
N ALA A 113 -4.00 23.06 -2.87
CA ALA A 113 -2.63 23.35 -3.31
C ALA A 113 -1.60 22.49 -2.57
N HIS A 114 -1.78 22.32 -1.26
CA HIS A 114 -0.93 21.43 -0.45
C HIS A 114 -1.04 19.97 -0.91
N LEU A 115 -2.25 19.47 -1.12
CA LEU A 115 -2.48 18.09 -1.58
C LEU A 115 -1.90 17.84 -2.97
N LEU A 116 -1.89 18.81 -3.87
CA LEU A 116 -1.25 18.67 -5.19
C LEU A 116 0.25 18.39 -5.09
N LEU A 117 0.92 18.90 -4.05
CA LEU A 117 2.35 18.70 -3.82
C LEU A 117 2.65 17.45 -3.01
N GLU A 118 1.85 17.17 -1.97
CA GLU A 118 2.11 16.13 -0.97
C GLU A 118 1.53 14.75 -1.32
N THR A 119 0.56 14.70 -2.25
CA THR A 119 -0.07 13.44 -2.62
C THR A 119 0.93 12.50 -3.29
N PRO A 120 1.07 11.25 -2.81
CA PRO A 120 1.91 10.25 -3.45
C PRO A 120 1.46 9.94 -4.90
N ASP A 121 2.40 9.59 -5.76
CA ASP A 121 2.15 9.35 -7.20
C ASP A 121 1.08 8.29 -7.45
N GLU A 122 0.99 7.27 -6.60
CA GLU A 122 0.01 6.19 -6.73
C GLU A 122 -1.44 6.69 -6.63
N PHE A 123 -1.66 7.73 -5.84
CA PHE A 123 -2.96 8.39 -5.71
C PHE A 123 -3.17 9.41 -6.81
N ARG A 124 -2.15 10.24 -7.07
CA ARG A 124 -2.20 11.29 -8.11
C ARG A 124 -2.53 10.70 -9.48
N ASN A 125 -1.92 9.56 -9.83
CA ASN A 125 -2.17 8.85 -11.09
C ASN A 125 -3.62 8.34 -11.24
N ARG A 126 -4.43 8.45 -10.19
CA ARG A 126 -5.85 8.07 -10.17
C ARG A 126 -6.79 9.25 -9.94
N ASN A 127 -6.26 10.47 -10.04
CA ASN A 127 -6.99 11.71 -9.73
C ASN A 127 -7.54 11.76 -8.29
N VAL A 128 -6.87 11.07 -7.34
CA VAL A 128 -7.19 11.09 -5.92
C VAL A 128 -6.12 11.92 -5.20
N PHE A 129 -6.51 13.02 -4.58
CA PHE A 129 -5.59 13.92 -3.87
C PHE A 129 -5.83 13.83 -2.36
N THR A 130 -4.87 13.22 -1.67
CA THR A 130 -4.94 12.96 -0.23
C THR A 130 -3.55 12.86 0.37
N THR A 131 -3.44 13.05 1.68
CA THR A 131 -2.23 12.71 2.41
C THR A 131 -2.26 11.23 2.77
N SER A 132 -1.16 10.50 2.54
CA SER A 132 -1.05 9.12 3.00
C SER A 132 -0.27 9.08 4.31
N GLU A 133 -0.99 8.91 5.42
CA GLU A 133 -0.41 8.79 6.75
C GLU A 133 -0.10 7.34 7.14
N VAL A 134 -0.44 6.38 6.28
CA VAL A 134 -0.30 4.97 6.62
C VAL A 134 1.15 4.55 6.59
N GLN A 135 1.71 4.37 7.77
CA GLN A 135 3.02 3.79 7.95
C GLN A 135 2.90 2.26 8.05
N VAL A 136 3.64 1.56 7.20
CA VAL A 136 3.78 0.10 7.32
C VAL A 136 5.11 -0.17 8.00
N ALA A 137 5.11 -1.01 9.03
CA ALA A 137 6.32 -1.41 9.74
C ALA A 137 7.31 -2.20 8.84
N ILE A 138 6.82 -2.71 7.71
CA ILE A 138 7.62 -3.46 6.75
C ILE A 138 8.53 -2.51 5.99
N ARG A 139 9.82 -2.55 6.31
CA ARG A 139 10.83 -1.80 5.57
C ARG A 139 11.17 -2.50 4.25
N PRO A 140 11.47 -1.74 3.17
CA PRO A 140 12.02 -2.33 1.97
C PRO A 140 13.26 -3.15 2.35
N GLY A 141 13.27 -4.45 2.06
CA GLY A 141 14.46 -5.25 2.29
C GLY A 141 15.59 -4.74 1.41
N ARG A 142 16.82 -5.03 1.81
CA ARG A 142 17.99 -4.76 0.98
C ARG A 142 17.75 -5.34 -0.43
N PRO A 143 17.99 -4.56 -1.52
CA PRO A 143 17.81 -5.06 -2.88
C PRO A 143 18.48 -6.42 -3.07
N CYS A 144 17.75 -7.37 -3.65
CA CYS A 144 18.29 -8.69 -3.90
C CYS A 144 19.38 -8.57 -4.98
N VAL A 145 20.63 -8.53 -4.53
CA VAL A 145 21.78 -8.47 -5.43
C VAL A 145 22.00 -9.87 -5.99
N SER A 146 22.05 -9.99 -7.31
CA SER A 146 22.30 -11.27 -7.98
C SER A 146 23.59 -11.94 -7.48
N ARG A 147 23.63 -13.28 -7.52
CA ARG A 147 24.79 -14.07 -7.07
C ARG A 147 26.08 -13.63 -7.80
N SER A 148 25.98 -13.32 -9.08
CA SER A 148 27.10 -12.84 -9.91
C SER A 148 27.68 -11.52 -9.38
N VAL A 149 26.82 -10.56 -9.05
CA VAL A 149 27.25 -9.25 -8.50
C VAL A 149 27.85 -9.40 -7.09
N LYS A 150 27.32 -10.32 -6.26
CA LYS A 150 27.91 -10.63 -4.95
C LYS A 150 29.32 -11.20 -5.10
N LEU A 151 29.51 -12.14 -6.02
CA LEU A 151 30.83 -12.73 -6.29
C LEU A 151 31.83 -11.71 -6.87
N ALA A 152 31.39 -10.86 -7.80
CA ALA A 152 32.22 -9.79 -8.33
C ALA A 152 32.68 -8.82 -7.24
N LYS A 153 31.80 -8.39 -6.35
CA LYS A 153 32.14 -7.55 -5.19
C LYS A 153 33.12 -8.24 -4.22
N ALA A 154 32.92 -9.53 -3.98
CA ALA A 154 33.82 -10.31 -3.12
C ALA A 154 35.24 -10.39 -3.72
N ARG A 155 35.36 -10.67 -5.03
CA ARG A 155 36.65 -10.69 -5.75
C ARG A 155 37.36 -9.34 -5.70
N LEU A 156 36.64 -8.23 -5.88
CA LEU A 156 37.19 -6.88 -5.79
C LEU A 156 37.71 -6.56 -4.37
N ARG A 157 36.98 -6.96 -3.33
CA ARG A 157 37.44 -6.78 -1.93
C ARG A 157 38.72 -7.57 -1.67
N GLN A 158 38.78 -8.80 -2.13
CA GLN A 158 39.96 -9.66 -1.97
C GLN A 158 41.18 -9.11 -2.73
N LYS A 159 40.96 -8.58 -3.96
CA LYS A 159 42.05 -7.93 -4.72
C LYS A 159 42.58 -6.70 -3.98
N ARG A 160 41.71 -5.82 -3.48
CA ARG A 160 42.11 -4.63 -2.71
C ARG A 160 42.86 -5.00 -1.40
N TYR A 161 42.40 -6.05 -0.73
CA TYR A 161 43.10 -6.53 0.48
C TYR A 161 44.52 -7.01 0.18
N ARG A 162 44.71 -7.82 -0.89
CA ARG A 162 46.04 -8.28 -1.32
C ARG A 162 46.96 -7.11 -1.74
N GLN A 163 46.41 -6.11 -2.41
CA GLN A 163 47.17 -4.92 -2.79
C GLN A 163 47.66 -4.12 -1.55
N ARG A 164 46.82 -3.98 -0.53
CA ARG A 164 47.21 -3.32 0.73
C ARG A 164 48.30 -4.07 1.46
N LEU A 165 48.22 -5.40 1.52
CA LEU A 165 49.28 -6.19 2.13
C LEU A 165 50.62 -6.06 1.37
N ALA A 166 50.59 -6.03 0.03
CA ALA A 166 51.79 -5.88 -0.79
C ALA A 166 52.40 -4.48 -0.70
N SER A 167 51.63 -3.45 -0.33
CA SER A 167 52.14 -2.06 -0.17
C SER A 167 52.63 -1.76 1.26
N SER A 168 52.45 -2.70 2.19
CA SER A 168 52.85 -2.56 3.61
C SER A 168 54.13 -3.33 3.94
N CYS A 169 54.76 -4.00 2.98
CA CYS A 169 56.09 -4.56 3.01
C CYS A 169 57.06 -3.68 2.20
#